data_2fcb85bebc2535afb3c12b1a9c520137
#
_entry.id   2fcb85bebc2535afb3c12b1a9c520137
#
_cell.length_a   1.000
_cell.length_b   1.000
_cell.length_c   1.000
_cell.angle_alpha   90.00
_cell.angle_beta   90.00
_cell.angle_gamma   90.00
#
_symmetry.space_group_name_H-M   'P 1'
#
loop_
_entity.id
_entity.type
_entity.pdbx_description
1 polymer ?
#
loop_
_entity_poly.entity_id
_entity_poly.type
_entity_poly.pdbx_seq_one_letter_code
_entity_poly.pdbx_strand_id
1 'polypeptide(L)'
;MNKQVFIINGTGGCGKDTFVSLFSEELKKYNKDTINYSSVQVIKSIAGMVGWQGGKTEKDRKFLSDLKALCAEYSDAPFQHMCEVYDLFLKANNTDVLFLHIREPEEIERAKQKFNAKTILVKRNSVKEIKSNSSDARVNNYNYDITIENNGDMNDLKETVLLFVKNYLKKL
;
A
#
# COMPACT_ATOMS: atom_id res chain seq x y z
N MET A 1 1.78 22.50 -6.02
CA MET A 1 0.76 21.48 -5.64
C MET A 1 1.34 20.61 -4.55
N ASN A 2 0.63 20.46 -3.42
CA ASN A 2 1.13 19.61 -2.32
C ASN A 2 0.83 18.13 -2.62
N LYS A 3 1.81 17.44 -3.20
CA LYS A 3 1.73 16.00 -3.43
C LYS A 3 1.97 15.25 -2.12
N GLN A 4 1.16 14.22 -1.84
CA GLN A 4 1.26 13.42 -0.63
C GLN A 4 1.50 11.96 -0.96
N VAL A 5 2.48 11.35 -0.29
CA VAL A 5 2.69 9.90 -0.33
C VAL A 5 2.16 9.27 0.96
N PHE A 6 1.36 8.23 0.81
CA PHE A 6 0.92 7.36 1.91
C PHE A 6 1.46 5.96 1.70
N ILE A 7 2.12 5.42 2.71
CA ILE A 7 2.44 3.99 2.78
C ILE A 7 1.32 3.33 3.55
N ILE A 8 0.64 2.36 2.92
CA ILE A 8 -0.51 1.69 3.54
C ILE A 8 -0.22 0.21 3.75
N ASN A 9 -0.53 -0.26 4.95
CA ASN A 9 -0.38 -1.65 5.37
C ASN A 9 -1.62 -2.14 6.12
N GLY A 10 -1.69 -3.43 6.35
CA GLY A 10 -2.78 -4.12 7.06
C GLY A 10 -2.87 -5.58 6.65
N THR A 11 -3.34 -6.41 7.54
CA THR A 11 -3.53 -7.85 7.32
C THR A 11 -4.42 -8.12 6.11
N GLY A 12 -4.18 -9.22 5.40
CA GLY A 12 -5.02 -9.63 4.27
C GLY A 12 -6.51 -9.70 4.67
N GLY A 13 -7.38 -9.00 3.92
CA GLY A 13 -8.83 -8.93 4.23
C GLY A 13 -9.24 -7.82 5.20
N CYS A 14 -8.33 -7.01 5.74
CA CYS A 14 -8.68 -5.90 6.65
C CYS A 14 -9.43 -4.73 5.98
N GLY A 15 -9.55 -4.71 4.64
CA GLY A 15 -10.23 -3.64 3.90
C GLY A 15 -9.32 -2.52 3.38
N LYS A 16 -8.02 -2.70 3.42
CA LYS A 16 -7.01 -1.75 2.93
C LYS A 16 -7.25 -1.31 1.48
N ASP A 17 -7.47 -2.27 0.58
CA ASP A 17 -7.68 -1.97 -0.85
C ASP A 17 -9.01 -1.25 -1.07
N THR A 18 -10.05 -1.60 -0.29
CA THR A 18 -11.34 -0.91 -0.29
C THR A 18 -11.20 0.54 0.20
N PHE A 19 -10.42 0.76 1.27
CA PHE A 19 -10.13 2.11 1.75
C PHE A 19 -9.49 2.98 0.68
N VAL A 20 -8.46 2.46 -0.02
CA VAL A 20 -7.77 3.19 -1.10
C VAL A 20 -8.71 3.47 -2.27
N SER A 21 -9.56 2.51 -2.66
CA SER A 21 -10.55 2.71 -3.74
C SER A 21 -11.54 3.82 -3.38
N LEU A 22 -12.15 3.75 -2.21
CA LEU A 22 -13.09 4.77 -1.72
C LEU A 22 -12.43 6.15 -1.59
N PHE A 23 -11.19 6.21 -1.11
CA PHE A 23 -10.43 7.46 -1.04
C PHE A 23 -10.22 8.05 -2.44
N SER A 24 -9.83 7.22 -3.41
CA SER A 24 -9.63 7.65 -4.80
C SER A 24 -10.92 8.16 -5.44
N GLU A 25 -12.04 7.45 -5.23
CA GLU A 25 -13.37 7.87 -5.70
C GLU A 25 -13.80 9.20 -5.09
N GLU A 26 -13.61 9.39 -3.79
CA GLU A 26 -13.95 10.62 -3.11
C GLU A 26 -13.08 11.80 -3.57
N LEU A 27 -11.76 11.57 -3.74
CA LEU A 27 -10.83 12.60 -4.15
C LEU A 27 -11.08 13.09 -5.58
N LYS A 28 -11.57 12.23 -6.48
CA LYS A 28 -11.97 12.60 -7.85
C LYS A 28 -13.07 13.66 -7.91
N LYS A 29 -13.93 13.75 -6.90
CA LYS A 29 -14.96 14.80 -6.82
C LYS A 29 -14.36 16.21 -6.71
N TYR A 30 -13.09 16.29 -6.35
CA TYR A 30 -12.33 17.55 -6.23
C TYR A 30 -11.33 17.74 -7.39
N ASN A 31 -11.52 17.02 -8.52
CA ASN A 31 -10.63 17.02 -9.68
C ASN A 31 -9.17 16.65 -9.35
N LYS A 32 -9.00 15.75 -8.38
CA LYS A 32 -7.72 15.22 -7.93
C LYS A 32 -7.66 13.71 -8.14
N ASP A 33 -6.48 13.20 -8.47
CA ASP A 33 -6.33 11.77 -8.76
C ASP A 33 -5.29 11.12 -7.86
N THR A 34 -5.28 9.78 -7.85
CA THR A 34 -4.37 8.96 -7.06
C THR A 34 -3.63 7.97 -7.93
N ILE A 35 -2.39 7.67 -7.57
CA ILE A 35 -1.68 6.47 -8.02
C ILE A 35 -1.68 5.47 -6.89
N ASN A 36 -1.94 4.21 -7.22
CA ASN A 36 -1.92 3.09 -6.30
C ASN A 36 -0.90 2.05 -6.78
N TYR A 37 0.15 1.81 -6.00
CA TYR A 37 1.25 0.92 -6.36
C TYR A 37 1.61 -0.02 -5.21
N SER A 38 1.92 -1.27 -5.55
CA SER A 38 2.37 -2.28 -4.58
C SER A 38 3.84 -2.61 -4.78
N SER A 39 4.63 -2.67 -3.70
CA SER A 39 6.05 -3.05 -3.73
C SER A 39 6.30 -4.41 -4.36
N VAL A 40 5.27 -5.27 -4.43
CA VAL A 40 5.34 -6.57 -5.10
C VAL A 40 4.86 -6.54 -6.56
N GLN A 41 4.54 -5.39 -7.12
CA GLN A 41 3.98 -5.33 -8.49
C GLN A 41 4.96 -5.81 -9.55
N VAL A 42 6.21 -5.34 -9.51
CA VAL A 42 7.27 -5.79 -10.42
C VAL A 42 7.54 -7.29 -10.27
N ILE A 43 7.50 -7.80 -9.04
CA ILE A 43 7.70 -9.23 -8.76
C ILE A 43 6.58 -10.08 -9.37
N LYS A 44 5.33 -9.62 -9.30
CA LYS A 44 4.20 -10.29 -9.96
C LYS A 44 4.35 -10.29 -11.48
N SER A 45 4.87 -9.23 -12.07
CA SER A 45 5.16 -9.17 -13.50
C SER A 45 6.22 -10.19 -13.91
N ILE A 46 7.32 -10.27 -13.16
CA ILE A 46 8.38 -11.28 -13.39
C ILE A 46 7.83 -12.70 -13.18
N ALA A 47 7.06 -12.92 -12.10
CA ALA A 47 6.42 -14.21 -11.84
C ALA A 47 5.48 -14.64 -12.97
N GLY A 48 4.73 -13.71 -13.55
CA GLY A 48 3.90 -13.96 -14.72
C GLY A 48 4.69 -14.42 -15.94
N MET A 49 5.88 -13.86 -16.17
CA MET A 49 6.76 -14.28 -17.28
C MET A 49 7.24 -15.72 -17.14
N VAL A 50 7.32 -16.26 -15.92
CA VAL A 50 7.70 -17.66 -15.65
C VAL A 50 6.50 -18.56 -15.34
N GLY A 51 5.26 -18.11 -15.67
CA GLY A 51 4.06 -18.94 -15.66
C GLY A 51 3.16 -18.81 -14.42
N TRP A 52 3.41 -17.87 -13.51
CA TRP A 52 2.47 -17.61 -12.40
C TRP A 52 1.20 -16.93 -12.92
N GLN A 53 0.03 -17.47 -12.56
CA GLN A 53 -1.28 -17.04 -13.08
C GLN A 53 -2.15 -16.31 -12.04
N GLY A 54 -1.54 -15.67 -11.03
CA GLY A 54 -2.29 -14.90 -10.04
C GLY A 54 -2.82 -15.72 -8.86
N GLY A 55 -2.36 -16.96 -8.67
CA GLY A 55 -2.75 -17.84 -7.58
C GLY A 55 -2.43 -17.25 -6.20
N LYS A 56 -3.16 -17.71 -5.17
CA LYS A 56 -3.01 -17.28 -3.78
C LYS A 56 -2.79 -18.47 -2.83
N THR A 57 -2.39 -19.63 -3.36
CA THR A 57 -2.04 -20.80 -2.57
C THR A 57 -0.79 -20.52 -1.71
N GLU A 58 -0.51 -21.38 -0.76
CA GLU A 58 0.71 -21.28 0.04
C GLU A 58 1.98 -21.35 -0.84
N LYS A 59 1.95 -22.21 -1.84
CA LYS A 59 3.03 -22.33 -2.84
C LYS A 59 3.23 -21.01 -3.62
N ASP A 60 2.15 -20.38 -4.07
CA ASP A 60 2.20 -19.10 -4.79
C ASP A 60 2.80 -17.99 -3.92
N ARG A 61 2.34 -17.93 -2.65
CA ARG A 61 2.84 -16.92 -1.69
C ARG A 61 4.32 -17.11 -1.39
N LYS A 62 4.74 -18.37 -1.18
CA LYS A 62 6.16 -18.68 -0.98
C LYS A 62 6.98 -18.29 -2.20
N PHE A 63 6.55 -18.68 -3.41
CA PHE A 63 7.23 -18.34 -4.65
C PHE A 63 7.41 -16.83 -4.82
N LEU A 64 6.34 -16.03 -4.62
CA LEU A 64 6.44 -14.57 -4.72
C LEU A 64 7.35 -13.96 -3.66
N SER A 65 7.35 -14.51 -2.45
CA SER A 65 8.22 -14.07 -1.36
C SER A 65 9.69 -14.34 -1.66
N ASP A 66 10.01 -15.54 -2.11
CA ASP A 66 11.38 -15.95 -2.45
C ASP A 66 11.89 -15.13 -3.65
N LEU A 67 11.07 -14.95 -4.68
CA LEU A 67 11.39 -14.14 -5.84
C LEU A 67 11.64 -12.67 -5.48
N LYS A 68 10.81 -12.11 -4.59
CA LYS A 68 11.01 -10.75 -4.08
C LYS A 68 12.35 -10.63 -3.36
N ALA A 69 12.68 -11.57 -2.49
CA ALA A 69 13.94 -11.57 -1.75
C ALA A 69 15.15 -11.63 -2.71
N LEU A 70 15.09 -12.52 -3.70
CA LEU A 70 16.15 -12.67 -4.70
C LEU A 70 16.34 -11.38 -5.54
N CYS A 71 15.25 -10.78 -6.02
CA CYS A 71 15.30 -9.54 -6.78
C CYS A 71 15.77 -8.34 -5.93
N ALA A 72 15.42 -8.30 -4.66
CA ALA A 72 15.88 -7.27 -3.73
C ALA A 72 17.37 -7.39 -3.46
N GLU A 73 17.88 -8.61 -3.23
CA GLU A 73 19.30 -8.87 -3.00
C GLU A 73 20.15 -8.58 -4.26
N TYR A 74 19.68 -9.01 -5.43
CA TYR A 74 20.45 -8.89 -6.66
C TYR A 74 20.56 -7.45 -7.18
N SER A 75 19.46 -6.70 -7.18
CA SER A 75 19.39 -5.40 -7.86
C SER A 75 18.51 -4.36 -7.16
N ASP A 76 17.98 -4.67 -5.97
CA ASP A 76 17.04 -3.81 -5.28
C ASP A 76 15.80 -3.44 -6.13
N ALA A 77 15.47 -4.27 -7.12
CA ALA A 77 14.44 -3.99 -8.11
C ALA A 77 13.08 -3.56 -7.53
N PRO A 78 12.54 -4.18 -6.45
CA PRO A 78 11.27 -3.74 -5.87
C PRO A 78 11.30 -2.28 -5.42
N PHE A 79 12.39 -1.83 -4.83
CA PHE A 79 12.54 -0.45 -4.35
C PHE A 79 12.84 0.51 -5.50
N GLN A 80 13.66 0.13 -6.46
CA GLN A 80 13.96 0.95 -7.65
C GLN A 80 12.68 1.26 -8.44
N HIS A 81 11.81 0.26 -8.65
CA HIS A 81 10.53 0.49 -9.29
C HIS A 81 9.58 1.40 -8.48
N MET A 82 9.64 1.37 -7.14
CA MET A 82 8.91 2.37 -6.34
C MET A 82 9.45 3.78 -6.57
N CYS A 83 10.77 3.94 -6.69
CA CYS A 83 11.38 5.24 -7.04
C CYS A 83 10.92 5.73 -8.41
N GLU A 84 10.89 4.87 -9.42
CA GLU A 84 10.39 5.21 -10.76
C GLU A 84 8.92 5.67 -10.72
N VAL A 85 8.06 4.95 -10.00
CA VAL A 85 6.65 5.33 -9.82
C VAL A 85 6.53 6.67 -9.08
N TYR A 86 7.37 6.91 -8.08
CA TYR A 86 7.41 8.19 -7.38
C TYR A 86 7.83 9.34 -8.31
N ASP A 87 8.83 9.13 -9.16
CA ASP A 87 9.26 10.14 -10.14
C ASP A 87 8.17 10.45 -11.17
N LEU A 88 7.42 9.44 -11.63
CA LEU A 88 6.24 9.62 -12.49
C LEU A 88 5.13 10.37 -11.76
N PHE A 89 4.88 10.03 -10.49
CA PHE A 89 3.92 10.73 -9.65
C PHE A 89 4.27 12.22 -9.51
N LEU A 90 5.54 12.56 -9.30
CA LEU A 90 5.98 13.95 -9.19
C LEU A 90 5.72 14.75 -10.47
N LYS A 91 5.84 14.12 -11.63
CA LYS A 91 5.64 14.73 -12.96
C LYS A 91 4.18 14.82 -13.39
N ALA A 92 3.29 14.03 -12.80
CA ALA A 92 1.88 13.99 -13.17
C ALA A 92 1.14 15.25 -12.69
N ASN A 93 0.45 15.95 -13.59
CA ASN A 93 -0.18 17.24 -13.27
C ASN A 93 -1.42 17.13 -12.39
N ASN A 94 -2.24 16.07 -12.55
CA ASN A 94 -3.54 15.93 -11.89
C ASN A 94 -3.54 14.85 -10.78
N THR A 95 -2.36 14.31 -10.43
CA THR A 95 -2.24 13.28 -9.41
C THR A 95 -1.65 13.89 -8.15
N ASP A 96 -2.43 13.90 -7.08
CA ASP A 96 -2.09 14.55 -5.82
C ASP A 96 -1.64 13.58 -4.73
N VAL A 97 -2.05 12.31 -4.84
CA VAL A 97 -1.75 11.29 -3.84
C VAL A 97 -1.16 10.03 -4.47
N LEU A 98 -0.09 9.52 -3.87
CA LEU A 98 0.49 8.21 -4.17
C LEU A 98 0.29 7.30 -2.96
N PHE A 99 -0.41 6.17 -3.14
CA PHE A 99 -0.45 5.07 -2.19
C PHE A 99 0.59 4.02 -2.55
N LEU A 100 1.46 3.69 -1.59
CA LEU A 100 2.42 2.58 -1.68
C LEU A 100 2.00 1.47 -0.72
N HIS A 101 1.72 0.29 -1.24
CA HIS A 101 1.43 -0.90 -0.43
C HIS A 101 2.73 -1.60 -0.08
N ILE A 102 3.18 -1.45 1.16
CA ILE A 102 4.42 -2.05 1.68
C ILE A 102 4.10 -2.80 2.97
N ARG A 103 4.72 -3.96 3.18
CA ARG A 103 4.43 -4.82 4.34
C ARG A 103 5.57 -4.92 5.33
N GLU A 104 6.79 -4.98 4.85
CA GLU A 104 7.98 -5.20 5.67
C GLU A 104 8.37 -3.92 6.40
N PRO A 105 8.54 -3.93 7.74
CA PRO A 105 8.87 -2.75 8.53
C PRO A 105 10.11 -1.98 8.04
N GLU A 106 11.14 -2.71 7.64
CA GLU A 106 12.40 -2.14 7.16
C GLU A 106 12.21 -1.40 5.83
N GLU A 107 11.37 -1.98 4.94
CA GLU A 107 11.03 -1.37 3.65
C GLU A 107 10.10 -0.16 3.84
N ILE A 108 9.16 -0.22 4.80
CA ILE A 108 8.30 0.90 5.18
C ILE A 108 9.16 2.08 5.65
N GLU A 109 10.10 1.84 6.57
CA GLU A 109 10.95 2.91 7.11
C GLU A 109 11.81 3.54 6.01
N ARG A 110 12.43 2.72 5.17
CA ARG A 110 13.22 3.18 4.03
C ARG A 110 12.40 4.04 3.05
N ALA A 111 11.20 3.59 2.71
CA ALA A 111 10.29 4.31 1.81
C ALA A 111 9.74 5.59 2.47
N LYS A 112 9.42 5.56 3.78
CA LYS A 112 8.98 6.72 4.54
C LYS A 112 10.00 7.85 4.46
N GLN A 113 11.25 7.54 4.70
CA GLN A 113 12.35 8.52 4.64
C GLN A 113 12.58 9.02 3.20
N LYS A 114 12.64 8.10 2.23
CA LYS A 114 12.92 8.44 0.83
C LYS A 114 11.86 9.33 0.19
N PHE A 115 10.58 9.06 0.47
CA PHE A 115 9.44 9.71 -0.19
C PHE A 115 8.73 10.73 0.70
N ASN A 116 9.26 11.02 1.90
CA ASN A 116 8.61 11.87 2.91
C ASN A 116 7.15 11.46 3.14
N ALA A 117 6.94 10.16 3.28
CA ALA A 117 5.61 9.56 3.31
C ALA A 117 5.03 9.52 4.73
N LYS A 118 3.69 9.48 4.83
CA LYS A 118 2.98 9.11 6.05
C LYS A 118 2.54 7.66 5.98
N THR A 119 2.60 6.97 7.10
CA THR A 119 2.26 5.55 7.19
C THR A 119 0.87 5.34 7.76
N ILE A 120 0.09 4.45 7.13
CA ILE A 120 -1.28 4.12 7.50
C ILE A 120 -1.37 2.61 7.78
N LEU A 121 -1.93 2.26 8.93
CA LEU A 121 -2.34 0.90 9.24
C LEU A 121 -3.87 0.79 9.16
N VAL A 122 -4.38 -0.16 8.37
CA VAL A 122 -5.80 -0.53 8.39
C VAL A 122 -5.97 -1.79 9.22
N LYS A 123 -6.78 -1.70 10.29
CA LYS A 123 -7.08 -2.80 11.21
C LYS A 123 -8.53 -3.25 11.10
N ARG A 124 -8.77 -4.55 11.23
CA ARG A 124 -10.09 -5.14 11.36
C ARG A 124 -10.04 -6.28 12.37
N ASN A 125 -10.70 -6.12 13.51
CA ASN A 125 -10.63 -7.08 14.64
C ASN A 125 -11.18 -8.46 14.28
N SER A 126 -12.13 -8.55 13.34
CA SER A 126 -12.69 -9.82 12.87
C SER A 126 -11.75 -10.62 11.97
N VAL A 127 -10.64 -10.02 11.50
CA VAL A 127 -9.65 -10.68 10.64
C VAL A 127 -8.53 -11.24 11.50
N LYS A 128 -8.35 -12.57 11.46
CA LYS A 128 -7.25 -13.22 12.15
C LYS A 128 -5.91 -12.83 11.54
N GLU A 129 -4.91 -12.66 12.39
CA GLU A 129 -3.54 -12.45 11.94
C GLU A 129 -3.05 -13.62 11.10
N ILE A 130 -2.49 -13.32 9.94
CA ILE A 130 -1.88 -14.32 9.07
C ILE A 130 -0.42 -14.48 9.51
N LYS A 131 -0.12 -15.60 10.15
CA LYS A 131 1.24 -15.94 10.63
C LYS A 131 2.03 -16.84 9.68
N SER A 132 1.40 -17.29 8.59
CA SER A 132 1.98 -18.26 7.65
C SER A 132 3.06 -17.69 6.74
N ASN A 133 3.21 -16.37 6.68
CA ASN A 133 4.32 -15.72 5.96
C ASN A 133 4.90 -14.57 6.78
N SER A 134 6.19 -14.32 6.61
CA SER A 134 6.94 -13.33 7.38
C SER A 134 6.45 -11.89 7.20
N SER A 135 5.91 -11.56 6.03
CA SER A 135 5.45 -10.21 5.69
C SER A 135 4.14 -9.86 6.42
N ASP A 136 3.18 -10.79 6.47
CA ASP A 136 1.91 -10.57 7.20
C ASP A 136 2.09 -10.67 8.72
N ALA A 137 3.00 -11.54 9.19
CA ALA A 137 3.26 -11.71 10.62
C ALA A 137 3.82 -10.45 11.31
N ARG A 138 4.49 -9.57 10.57
CA ARG A 138 5.13 -8.35 11.10
C ARG A 138 4.35 -7.06 10.88
N VAL A 139 3.12 -7.13 10.37
CA VAL A 139 2.28 -5.94 10.08
C VAL A 139 2.10 -5.06 11.32
N ASN A 140 1.93 -5.67 12.50
CA ASN A 140 1.74 -4.94 13.77
C ASN A 140 3.05 -4.51 14.44
N ASN A 141 4.22 -4.84 13.88
CA ASN A 141 5.52 -4.56 14.48
C ASN A 141 6.11 -3.19 14.05
N TYR A 142 5.33 -2.36 13.38
CA TYR A 142 5.75 -1.03 12.95
C TYR A 142 4.89 0.05 13.64
N ASN A 143 5.50 1.19 13.96
CA ASN A 143 4.80 2.32 14.56
C ASN A 143 4.26 3.25 13.46
N TYR A 144 3.00 3.07 13.10
CA TYR A 144 2.34 3.84 12.03
C TYR A 144 1.92 5.22 12.51
N ASP A 145 2.00 6.22 11.62
CA ASP A 145 1.55 7.59 11.88
C ASP A 145 0.03 7.69 12.04
N ILE A 146 -0.72 6.80 11.37
CA ILE A 146 -2.18 6.80 11.32
C ILE A 146 -2.70 5.37 11.43
N THR A 147 -3.71 5.14 12.24
CA THR A 147 -4.45 3.87 12.29
C THR A 147 -5.90 4.10 11.88
N ILE A 148 -6.39 3.29 10.96
CA ILE A 148 -7.79 3.23 10.51
C ILE A 148 -8.41 1.96 11.06
N GLU A 149 -9.36 2.11 11.97
CA GLU A 149 -10.14 0.99 12.51
C GLU A 149 -11.33 0.71 11.57
N ASN A 150 -11.31 -0.44 10.90
CA ASN A 150 -12.36 -0.89 9.99
C ASN A 150 -13.16 -2.05 10.60
N ASN A 151 -13.78 -1.79 11.74
CA ASN A 151 -14.53 -2.81 12.50
C ASN A 151 -16.02 -2.83 12.19
N GLY A 152 -16.53 -1.80 11.54
CA GLY A 152 -17.92 -1.67 11.15
C GLY A 152 -18.27 -2.24 9.77
N ASP A 153 -19.34 -1.73 9.21
CA ASP A 153 -19.81 -2.09 7.87
C ASP A 153 -19.18 -1.21 6.76
N MET A 154 -19.70 -1.33 5.55
CA MET A 154 -19.22 -0.56 4.40
C MET A 154 -19.54 0.94 4.53
N ASN A 155 -20.63 1.30 5.21
CA ASN A 155 -21.02 2.70 5.35
C ASN A 155 -20.11 3.39 6.38
N ASP A 156 -19.76 2.69 7.46
CA ASP A 156 -18.79 3.20 8.47
C ASP A 156 -17.43 3.46 7.82
N LEU A 157 -16.99 2.55 6.93
CA LEU A 157 -15.73 2.75 6.19
C LEU A 157 -15.81 3.95 5.24
N LYS A 158 -16.94 4.16 4.54
CA LYS A 158 -17.16 5.32 3.69
C LYS A 158 -17.12 6.62 4.46
N GLU A 159 -17.74 6.67 5.64
CA GLU A 159 -17.71 7.85 6.52
C GLU A 159 -16.29 8.15 7.00
N THR A 160 -15.56 7.11 7.40
CA THR A 160 -14.14 7.23 7.78
C THR A 160 -13.30 7.80 6.64
N VAL A 161 -13.48 7.30 5.42
CA VAL A 161 -12.78 7.79 4.22
C VAL A 161 -13.15 9.24 3.94
N LEU A 162 -14.43 9.60 3.99
CA LEU A 162 -14.91 10.97 3.76
C LEU A 162 -14.25 11.96 4.73
N LEU A 163 -14.21 11.61 6.02
CA LEU A 163 -13.53 12.42 7.04
C LEU A 163 -12.03 12.54 6.77
N PHE A 164 -11.40 11.42 6.36
CA PHE A 164 -9.98 11.41 6.06
C PHE A 164 -9.65 12.31 4.86
N VAL A 165 -10.42 12.24 3.77
CA VAL A 165 -10.26 13.10 2.59
C VAL A 165 -10.48 14.58 2.95
N LYS A 166 -11.52 14.91 3.72
CA LYS A 166 -11.76 16.29 4.18
C LYS A 166 -10.57 16.83 4.99
N ASN A 167 -10.00 16.01 5.88
CA ASN A 167 -8.84 16.40 6.67
C ASN A 167 -7.56 16.53 5.83
N TYR A 168 -7.42 15.72 4.80
CA TYR A 168 -6.35 15.86 3.82
C TYR A 168 -6.48 17.18 3.06
N LEU A 169 -7.66 17.48 2.50
CA LEU A 169 -7.91 18.70 1.72
C LEU A 169 -7.74 19.99 2.52
N LYS A 170 -8.02 19.99 3.82
CA LYS A 170 -7.80 21.15 4.71
C LYS A 170 -6.32 21.49 4.94
N LYS A 171 -5.40 20.58 4.62
CA LYS A 171 -3.96 20.76 4.81
C LYS A 171 -3.24 21.18 3.52
N LEU A 172 -3.98 21.28 2.41
CA LEU A 172 -3.52 21.76 1.12
C LEU A 172 -3.60 23.29 1.05
#